data_296f105ff0fcaab980808b6c9471db9b
#
_entry.id   296f105ff0fcaab980808b6c9471db9b
#
_cell.length_a   1.000
_cell.length_b   1.000
_cell.length_c   1.000
_cell.angle_alpha   90.00
_cell.angle_beta   90.00
_cell.angle_gamma   90.00
#
_symmetry.space_group_name_H-M   'P 1'
#
loop_
_entity.id
_entity.type
_entity.pdbx_description
1 polymer ?
#
loop_
_entity_poly.entity_id
_entity_poly.type
_entity_poly.pdbx_seq_one_letter_code
_entity_poly.pdbx_strand_id
1 'polypeptide(L)'
;MKSTAVETFYRYYDSPIGPLLLTSEDSSLTGLHFVKGKPLPVLTGSVLDEAAAPFPEAIGQLEEYFRGERSKFGISLRLKGTEFEVRAWQALSSIPFGETISYKEQAQRIGSVPRAVGLANGRNPVAIIVPCHRVIGADGKLVGYGGGIERKRALLEFEATVRDFGPQPMGRR
;
A
#
# COMPACT_ATOMS: atom_id res chain seq x y z
N MET A 1 -35.39 -1.48 -12.33
CA MET A 1 -34.37 -0.95 -11.40
C MET A 1 -33.13 -0.60 -12.22
N LYS A 2 -32.75 0.67 -12.26
CA LYS A 2 -31.47 1.05 -12.85
C LYS A 2 -30.38 0.52 -11.92
N SER A 3 -29.61 -0.47 -12.35
CA SER A 3 -28.32 -0.76 -11.74
C SER A 3 -27.49 0.50 -11.94
N THR A 4 -27.30 1.29 -10.90
CA THR A 4 -26.32 2.36 -10.92
C THR A 4 -24.96 1.67 -11.00
N ALA A 5 -24.39 1.64 -12.22
CA ALA A 5 -23.03 1.20 -12.39
C ALA A 5 -22.16 2.05 -11.46
N VAL A 6 -21.39 1.40 -10.60
CA VAL A 6 -20.48 2.10 -9.69
C VAL A 6 -19.42 2.78 -10.54
N GLU A 7 -19.33 4.10 -10.43
CA GLU A 7 -18.29 4.84 -11.13
C GLU A 7 -16.93 4.55 -10.51
N THR A 8 -15.98 4.18 -11.35
CA THR A 8 -14.60 3.93 -10.98
C THR A 8 -13.71 5.02 -11.57
N PHE A 9 -12.81 5.53 -10.76
CA PHE A 9 -11.88 6.59 -11.17
C PHE A 9 -10.45 6.13 -11.02
N TYR A 10 -9.54 6.75 -11.77
CA TYR A 10 -8.11 6.55 -11.60
C TYR A 10 -7.32 7.85 -11.77
N ARG A 11 -6.14 7.88 -11.16
CA ARG A 11 -5.21 8.99 -11.22
C ARG A 11 -3.77 8.49 -11.10
N TYR A 12 -2.85 9.16 -11.78
CA TYR A 12 -1.42 8.96 -11.58
C TYR A 12 -0.84 9.99 -10.61
N TYR A 13 0.17 9.60 -9.87
CA TYR A 13 0.91 10.45 -8.93
C TYR A 13 2.42 10.15 -9.04
N ASP A 14 3.23 11.19 -9.28
CA ASP A 14 4.69 11.08 -9.38
C ASP A 14 5.32 11.19 -8.00
N SER A 15 5.57 10.04 -7.37
CA SER A 15 6.14 9.96 -6.03
C SER A 15 7.68 9.91 -6.05
N PRO A 16 8.36 10.17 -4.91
CA PRO A 16 9.82 10.02 -4.79
C PRO A 16 10.34 8.62 -5.11
N ILE A 17 9.48 7.60 -5.02
CA ILE A 17 9.82 6.19 -5.26
C ILE A 17 9.35 5.69 -6.64
N GLY A 18 8.93 6.61 -7.49
CA GLY A 18 8.43 6.36 -8.84
C GLY A 18 6.92 6.59 -8.99
N PRO A 19 6.43 6.55 -10.22
CA PRO A 19 5.03 6.84 -10.49
C PRO A 19 4.10 5.78 -9.88
N LEU A 20 3.01 6.24 -9.28
CA LEU A 20 1.95 5.46 -8.67
C LEU A 20 0.65 5.63 -9.44
N LEU A 21 -0.16 4.58 -9.51
CA LEU A 21 -1.53 4.59 -10.00
C LEU A 21 -2.48 4.43 -8.82
N LEU A 22 -3.38 5.38 -8.64
CA LEU A 22 -4.47 5.32 -7.69
C LEU A 22 -5.77 4.96 -8.41
N THR A 23 -6.58 4.12 -7.78
CA THR A 23 -7.94 3.80 -8.23
C THR A 23 -8.94 4.00 -7.10
N SER A 24 -10.15 4.43 -7.42
CA SER A 24 -11.22 4.65 -6.44
C SER A 24 -12.58 4.22 -6.94
N GLU A 25 -13.49 4.00 -6.00
CA GLU A 25 -14.88 3.63 -6.20
C GLU A 25 -15.69 4.14 -5.00
N ASP A 26 -16.84 4.80 -5.25
CA ASP A 26 -17.68 5.37 -4.20
C ASP A 26 -16.90 6.17 -3.14
N SER A 27 -16.01 7.05 -3.59
CA SER A 27 -15.16 7.88 -2.72
C SER A 27 -14.21 7.12 -1.79
N SER A 28 -13.98 5.85 -2.03
CA SER A 28 -13.00 5.02 -1.31
C SER A 28 -11.86 4.59 -2.22
N LEU A 29 -10.65 4.58 -1.71
CA LEU A 29 -9.49 4.09 -2.45
C LEU A 29 -9.56 2.57 -2.59
N THR A 30 -9.50 2.08 -3.80
CA THR A 30 -9.50 0.65 -4.12
C THR A 30 -8.13 0.12 -4.53
N GLY A 31 -7.22 1.01 -4.91
CA GLY A 31 -5.88 0.63 -5.33
C GLY A 31 -4.86 1.76 -5.22
N LEU A 32 -3.63 1.36 -4.91
CA LEU A 32 -2.42 2.16 -5.01
C LEU A 32 -1.30 1.24 -5.50
N HIS A 33 -0.89 1.42 -6.74
CA HIS A 33 0.01 0.50 -7.43
C HIS A 33 1.25 1.22 -7.96
N PHE A 34 2.40 0.57 -7.88
CA PHE A 34 3.58 1.03 -8.63
C PHE A 34 3.37 0.77 -10.12
N VAL A 35 3.52 1.81 -10.94
CA VAL A 35 3.34 1.71 -12.41
C VAL A 35 4.36 0.74 -13.02
N LYS A 36 5.58 0.73 -12.49
CA LYS A 36 6.61 -0.26 -12.83
C LYS A 36 6.68 -1.30 -11.72
N GLY A 37 6.29 -2.52 -12.00
CA GLY A 37 6.26 -3.61 -11.02
C GLY A 37 5.39 -4.76 -11.52
N LYS A 38 4.49 -5.23 -10.68
CA LYS A 38 3.49 -6.23 -11.07
C LYS A 38 2.46 -5.61 -12.05
N PRO A 39 1.72 -6.43 -12.82
CA PRO A 39 0.69 -5.95 -13.73
C PRO A 39 -0.30 -5.00 -13.03
N LEU A 40 -0.63 -3.91 -13.72
CA LEU A 40 -1.61 -2.94 -13.24
C LEU A 40 -3.04 -3.50 -13.38
N PRO A 41 -3.98 -2.99 -12.57
CA PRO A 41 -5.39 -3.34 -12.73
C PRO A 41 -5.92 -2.90 -14.11
N VAL A 42 -6.94 -3.60 -14.59
CA VAL A 42 -7.65 -3.22 -15.80
C VAL A 42 -8.46 -1.94 -15.52
N LEU A 43 -8.24 -0.91 -16.32
CA LEU A 43 -8.91 0.39 -16.20
C LEU A 43 -10.08 0.57 -17.16
N THR A 44 -10.50 -0.47 -17.89
CA THR A 44 -11.63 -0.39 -18.80
C THR A 44 -12.90 0.05 -18.07
N GLY A 45 -13.53 1.12 -18.56
CA GLY A 45 -14.71 1.72 -17.92
C GLY A 45 -14.41 2.66 -16.78
N SER A 46 -13.14 2.82 -16.37
CA SER A 46 -12.74 3.82 -15.37
C SER A 46 -12.46 5.17 -16.02
N VAL A 47 -12.71 6.25 -15.28
CA VAL A 47 -12.52 7.63 -15.73
C VAL A 47 -11.25 8.21 -15.12
N LEU A 48 -10.42 8.85 -15.93
CA LEU A 48 -9.32 9.67 -15.44
C LEU A 48 -9.90 10.96 -14.85
N ASP A 49 -9.82 11.09 -13.52
CA ASP A 49 -10.27 12.28 -12.82
C ASP A 49 -9.37 12.57 -11.62
N GLU A 50 -8.58 13.62 -11.73
CA GLU A 50 -7.63 14.01 -10.68
C GLU A 50 -8.31 14.58 -9.43
N ALA A 51 -9.54 15.07 -9.55
CA ALA A 51 -10.31 15.67 -8.47
C ALA A 51 -11.25 14.67 -7.78
N ALA A 52 -11.41 13.47 -8.34
CA ALA A 52 -12.28 12.45 -7.75
C ALA A 52 -11.83 12.06 -6.34
N ALA A 53 -12.81 11.99 -5.42
CA ALA A 53 -12.53 11.52 -4.07
C ALA A 53 -12.13 10.02 -4.09
N PRO A 54 -11.16 9.59 -3.26
CA PRO A 54 -10.44 10.36 -2.24
C PRO A 54 -9.05 10.83 -2.72
N PHE A 55 -8.79 10.99 -4.03
CA PHE A 55 -7.44 11.23 -4.55
C PHE A 55 -6.74 12.47 -3.99
N PRO A 56 -7.37 13.65 -3.89
CA PRO A 56 -6.69 14.81 -3.33
C PRO A 56 -6.21 14.58 -1.90
N GLU A 57 -7.06 13.96 -1.07
CA GLU A 57 -6.72 13.62 0.31
C GLU A 57 -5.63 12.53 0.37
N ALA A 58 -5.74 11.48 -0.43
CA ALA A 58 -4.78 10.39 -0.48
C ALA A 58 -3.39 10.90 -0.89
N ILE A 59 -3.31 11.76 -1.92
CA ILE A 59 -2.06 12.34 -2.36
C ILE A 59 -1.48 13.27 -1.32
N GLY A 60 -2.29 14.14 -0.69
CA GLY A 60 -1.82 15.00 0.40
C GLY A 60 -1.20 14.18 1.54
N GLN A 61 -1.84 13.08 1.94
CA GLN A 61 -1.31 12.21 2.98
C GLN A 61 -0.05 11.43 2.53
N LEU A 62 0.04 11.03 1.26
CA LEU A 62 1.27 10.43 0.71
C LEU A 62 2.42 11.43 0.66
N GLU A 63 2.18 12.69 0.31
CA GLU A 63 3.18 13.75 0.36
C GLU A 63 3.71 13.98 1.77
N GLU A 64 2.84 14.04 2.77
CA GLU A 64 3.23 14.12 4.18
C GLU A 64 4.04 12.88 4.61
N TYR A 65 3.62 11.68 4.19
CA TYR A 65 4.37 10.45 4.45
C TYR A 65 5.78 10.52 3.87
N PHE A 66 5.93 10.92 2.59
CA PHE A 66 7.24 11.02 1.95
C PHE A 66 8.11 12.17 2.46
N ARG A 67 7.54 13.13 3.20
CA ARG A 67 8.30 14.13 3.98
C ARG A 67 8.66 13.64 5.38
N GLY A 68 8.22 12.43 5.77
CA GLY A 68 8.42 11.90 7.11
C GLY A 68 7.56 12.54 8.20
N GLU A 69 6.51 13.24 7.81
CA GLU A 69 5.61 13.98 8.72
C GLU A 69 4.37 13.18 9.10
N ARG A 70 4.09 12.08 8.39
CA ARG A 70 2.93 11.22 8.62
C ARG A 70 3.33 9.77 8.82
N SER A 71 2.82 9.16 9.87
CA SER A 71 3.03 7.74 10.19
C SER A 71 1.78 6.87 10.03
N LYS A 72 0.59 7.48 9.89
CA LYS A 72 -0.68 6.77 9.73
C LYS A 72 -1.53 7.44 8.65
N PHE A 73 -2.19 6.62 7.85
CA PHE A 73 -3.13 7.09 6.83
C PHE A 73 -4.57 7.04 7.33
N GLY A 74 -5.34 8.11 7.06
CA GLY A 74 -6.76 8.22 7.39
C GLY A 74 -7.63 8.27 6.14
N ILE A 75 -7.38 7.38 5.17
CA ILE A 75 -8.11 7.31 3.90
C ILE A 75 -9.15 6.20 3.97
N SER A 76 -10.35 6.46 3.46
CA SER A 76 -11.35 5.42 3.26
C SER A 76 -10.85 4.41 2.24
N LEU A 77 -10.75 3.14 2.65
CA LEU A 77 -10.30 2.03 1.81
C LEU A 77 -11.46 1.07 1.52
N ARG A 78 -11.53 0.61 0.27
CA ARG A 78 -12.35 -0.53 -0.13
C ARG A 78 -11.45 -1.63 -0.64
N LEU A 79 -11.08 -2.55 0.25
CA LEU A 79 -10.20 -3.67 -0.07
C LEU A 79 -11.01 -4.78 -0.75
N LYS A 80 -10.72 -5.03 -2.01
CA LYS A 80 -11.36 -6.08 -2.82
C LYS A 80 -10.45 -7.31 -2.88
N GLY A 81 -10.89 -8.40 -2.32
CA GLY A 81 -10.18 -9.68 -2.27
C GLY A 81 -11.03 -10.75 -1.62
N THR A 82 -10.49 -11.94 -1.46
CA THR A 82 -11.11 -13.00 -0.66
C THR A 82 -11.16 -12.60 0.81
N GLU A 83 -12.04 -13.22 1.57
CA GLU A 83 -12.12 -13.00 3.03
C GLU A 83 -10.76 -13.17 3.72
N PHE A 84 -10.00 -14.19 3.32
CA PHE A 84 -8.65 -14.42 3.83
C PHE A 84 -7.68 -13.28 3.46
N GLU A 85 -7.67 -12.84 2.20
CA GLU A 85 -6.81 -11.74 1.76
C GLU A 85 -7.12 -10.45 2.50
N VAL A 86 -8.40 -10.08 2.63
CA VAL A 86 -8.82 -8.87 3.36
C VAL A 86 -8.39 -8.95 4.82
N ARG A 87 -8.56 -10.10 5.47
CA ARG A 87 -8.11 -10.31 6.86
C ARG A 87 -6.58 -10.19 6.98
N ALA A 88 -5.83 -10.74 6.03
CA ALA A 88 -4.37 -10.60 6.01
C ALA A 88 -3.93 -9.14 5.83
N TRP A 89 -4.58 -8.39 4.94
CA TRP A 89 -4.27 -6.96 4.71
C TRP A 89 -4.65 -6.08 5.90
N GLN A 90 -5.77 -6.35 6.55
CA GLN A 90 -6.16 -5.64 7.78
C GLN A 90 -5.13 -5.84 8.91
N ALA A 91 -4.57 -7.05 9.03
CA ALA A 91 -3.51 -7.32 9.99
C ALA A 91 -2.23 -6.50 9.74
N LEU A 92 -1.93 -6.17 8.48
CA LEU A 92 -0.79 -5.30 8.13
C LEU A 92 -0.92 -3.90 8.71
N SER A 93 -2.13 -3.36 8.78
CA SER A 93 -2.39 -2.01 9.27
C SER A 93 -2.06 -1.83 10.77
N SER A 94 -1.88 -2.92 11.50
CA SER A 94 -1.45 -2.91 12.90
C SER A 94 0.07 -2.81 13.09
N ILE A 95 0.85 -2.93 12.01
CA ILE A 95 2.33 -2.82 12.09
C ILE A 95 2.70 -1.34 12.13
N PRO A 96 3.34 -0.87 13.21
CA PRO A 96 3.68 0.55 13.33
C PRO A 96 4.68 1.00 12.26
N PHE A 97 4.65 2.29 11.96
CA PHE A 97 5.63 2.95 11.11
C PHE A 97 7.05 2.75 11.67
N GLY A 98 7.98 2.39 10.80
CA GLY A 98 9.37 2.13 11.18
C GLY A 98 9.63 0.79 11.86
N GLU A 99 8.61 -0.05 11.99
CA GLU A 99 8.74 -1.41 12.57
C GLU A 99 8.51 -2.48 11.50
N THR A 100 9.00 -3.67 11.78
CA THR A 100 8.81 -4.85 10.92
C THR A 100 8.36 -6.04 11.74
N ILE A 101 7.62 -6.94 11.10
CA ILE A 101 7.31 -8.27 11.62
C ILE A 101 7.71 -9.33 10.59
N SER A 102 7.84 -10.57 11.03
CA SER A 102 8.04 -11.69 10.11
C SER A 102 6.73 -12.20 9.50
N TYR A 103 6.82 -12.88 8.34
CA TYR A 103 5.67 -13.62 7.78
C TYR A 103 5.11 -14.64 8.78
N LYS A 104 5.97 -15.25 9.59
CA LYS A 104 5.55 -16.18 10.65
C LYS A 104 4.71 -15.48 11.70
N GLU A 105 5.12 -14.31 12.14
CA GLU A 105 4.38 -13.52 13.13
C GLU A 105 3.03 -13.04 12.57
N GLN A 106 3.00 -12.53 11.34
CA GLN A 106 1.74 -12.16 10.68
C GLN A 106 0.79 -13.36 10.59
N ALA A 107 1.29 -14.52 10.19
CA ALA A 107 0.51 -15.75 10.09
C ALA A 107 -0.07 -16.16 11.45
N GLN A 108 0.71 -16.09 12.52
CA GLN A 108 0.24 -16.38 13.88
C GLN A 108 -0.89 -15.43 14.31
N ARG A 109 -0.78 -14.15 14.00
CA ARG A 109 -1.81 -13.14 14.35
C ARG A 109 -3.18 -13.42 13.73
N ILE A 110 -3.21 -14.07 12.56
CA ILE A 110 -4.47 -14.37 11.84
C ILE A 110 -4.82 -15.86 11.77
N GLY A 111 -4.09 -16.71 12.51
CA GLY A 111 -4.35 -18.15 12.53
C GLY A 111 -4.08 -18.83 11.18
N SER A 112 -2.94 -18.57 10.57
CA SER A 112 -2.55 -19.07 9.24
C SER A 112 -1.09 -19.53 9.20
N VAL A 113 -0.57 -19.74 7.99
CA VAL A 113 0.81 -20.15 7.73
C VAL A 113 1.56 -19.10 6.91
N PRO A 114 2.89 -18.98 7.07
CA PRO A 114 3.68 -17.94 6.40
C PRO A 114 3.50 -17.86 4.89
N ARG A 115 3.40 -19.01 4.21
CA ARG A 115 3.22 -19.06 2.75
C ARG A 115 1.90 -18.43 2.31
N ALA A 116 0.81 -18.69 3.04
CA ALA A 116 -0.51 -18.15 2.71
C ALA A 116 -0.55 -16.62 2.86
N VAL A 117 -0.01 -16.09 3.97
CA VAL A 117 0.07 -14.63 4.16
C VAL A 117 1.02 -13.97 3.18
N GLY A 118 2.11 -14.63 2.80
CA GLY A 118 3.03 -14.14 1.77
C GLY A 118 2.34 -13.99 0.41
N LEU A 119 1.52 -14.94 0.02
CA LEU A 119 0.70 -14.86 -1.21
C LEU A 119 -0.32 -13.73 -1.14
N ALA A 120 -1.03 -13.59 -0.01
CA ALA A 120 -1.99 -12.50 0.20
C ALA A 120 -1.29 -11.13 0.16
N ASN A 121 -0.16 -10.98 0.82
CA ASN A 121 0.63 -9.74 0.79
C ASN A 121 1.08 -9.38 -0.63
N GLY A 122 1.46 -10.38 -1.44
CA GLY A 122 1.81 -10.18 -2.85
C GLY A 122 0.66 -9.65 -3.72
N ARG A 123 -0.59 -9.85 -3.26
CA ARG A 123 -1.81 -9.37 -3.92
C ARG A 123 -2.38 -8.09 -3.30
N ASN A 124 -1.72 -7.52 -2.30
CA ASN A 124 -2.15 -6.26 -1.69
C ASN A 124 -2.44 -5.21 -2.76
N PRO A 125 -3.69 -4.71 -2.83
CA PRO A 125 -4.08 -3.75 -3.87
C PRO A 125 -3.70 -2.31 -3.53
N VAL A 126 -3.35 -2.00 -2.26
CA VAL A 126 -3.10 -0.63 -1.79
C VAL A 126 -1.73 -0.56 -1.14
N ALA A 127 -0.69 -0.58 -1.96
CA ALA A 127 0.69 -0.51 -1.48
C ALA A 127 0.95 0.74 -0.63
N ILE A 128 1.93 0.70 0.26
CA ILE A 128 2.34 1.79 1.16
C ILE A 128 1.31 2.03 2.28
N ILE A 129 0.08 2.36 1.93
CA ILE A 129 -1.01 2.64 2.89
C ILE A 129 -1.34 1.37 3.69
N VAL A 130 -1.50 0.24 2.99
CA VAL A 130 -1.54 -1.09 3.59
C VAL A 130 -0.11 -1.64 3.56
N PRO A 131 0.63 -1.64 4.68
CA PRO A 131 2.08 -1.67 4.68
C PRO A 131 2.67 -3.08 4.57
N CYS A 132 2.43 -3.79 3.47
CA CYS A 132 3.03 -5.10 3.25
C CYS A 132 4.57 -5.07 3.13
N HIS A 133 5.16 -3.89 2.89
CA HIS A 133 6.61 -3.71 2.94
C HIS A 133 7.22 -3.92 4.33
N ARG A 134 6.41 -3.81 5.41
CA ARG A 134 6.84 -4.03 6.80
C ARG A 134 6.89 -5.50 7.22
N VAL A 135 6.59 -6.43 6.31
CA VAL A 135 6.71 -7.88 6.56
C VAL A 135 7.95 -8.43 5.86
N ILE A 136 8.82 -9.07 6.62
CA ILE A 136 10.12 -9.58 6.16
C ILE A 136 10.30 -11.07 6.49
N GLY A 137 11.32 -11.70 5.96
CA GLY A 137 11.67 -13.08 6.33
C GLY A 137 12.03 -13.20 7.82
N ALA A 138 11.82 -14.36 8.41
CA ALA A 138 12.16 -14.63 9.81
C ALA A 138 13.68 -14.53 10.08
N ASP A 139 14.51 -14.67 9.04
CA ASP A 139 15.96 -14.47 9.05
C ASP A 139 16.37 -12.99 8.79
N GLY A 140 15.41 -12.07 8.72
CA GLY A 140 15.62 -10.65 8.43
C GLY A 140 15.79 -10.32 6.95
N LYS A 141 15.74 -11.31 6.05
CA LYS A 141 15.88 -11.08 4.60
C LYS A 141 14.63 -10.45 4.01
N LEU A 142 14.84 -9.54 3.06
CA LEU A 142 13.77 -8.99 2.25
C LEU A 142 13.41 -9.98 1.15
N VAL A 143 12.17 -10.46 1.17
CA VAL A 143 11.63 -11.38 0.18
C VAL A 143 10.27 -10.90 -0.29
N GLY A 144 10.02 -11.02 -1.59
CA GLY A 144 8.73 -10.75 -2.21
C GLY A 144 8.15 -9.35 -1.96
N TYR A 145 8.03 -8.56 -3.01
CA TYR A 145 7.32 -7.27 -2.97
C TYR A 145 6.81 -6.92 -4.37
N GLY A 146 5.51 -6.61 -4.49
CA GLY A 146 4.91 -6.30 -5.79
C GLY A 146 5.52 -5.07 -6.47
N GLY A 147 6.06 -4.13 -5.72
CA GLY A 147 6.81 -2.98 -6.21
C GLY A 147 8.29 -3.24 -6.48
N GLY A 148 8.79 -4.46 -6.21
CA GLY A 148 10.20 -4.82 -6.31
C GLY A 148 10.97 -4.64 -4.99
N ILE A 149 11.99 -5.47 -4.79
CA ILE A 149 12.78 -5.51 -3.54
C ILE A 149 13.47 -4.18 -3.25
N GLU A 150 13.94 -3.47 -4.28
CA GLU A 150 14.60 -2.17 -4.09
C GLU A 150 13.66 -1.12 -3.50
N ARG A 151 12.38 -1.10 -3.91
CA ARG A 151 11.37 -0.22 -3.31
C ARG A 151 11.03 -0.63 -1.90
N LYS A 152 10.92 -1.94 -1.64
CA LYS A 152 10.71 -2.45 -0.27
C LYS A 152 11.84 -1.99 0.66
N ARG A 153 13.09 -2.16 0.24
CA ARG A 153 14.26 -1.69 0.97
C ARG A 153 14.21 -0.18 1.21
N ALA A 154 13.94 0.59 0.16
CA ALA A 154 13.88 2.05 0.24
C ALA A 154 12.80 2.55 1.24
N LEU A 155 11.63 1.93 1.25
CA LEU A 155 10.55 2.26 2.20
C LEU A 155 10.97 1.92 3.63
N LEU A 156 11.55 0.75 3.87
CA LEU A 156 12.01 0.33 5.20
C LEU A 156 13.14 1.21 5.74
N GLU A 157 14.14 1.51 4.92
CA GLU A 157 15.24 2.41 5.28
C GLU A 157 14.73 3.82 5.59
N PHE A 158 13.82 4.32 4.77
CA PHE A 158 13.19 5.63 4.99
C PHE A 158 12.43 5.67 6.31
N GLU A 159 11.54 4.70 6.55
CA GLU A 159 10.78 4.65 7.81
C GLU A 159 11.67 4.50 9.04
N ALA A 160 12.72 3.67 8.98
CA ALA A 160 13.67 3.53 10.06
C ALA A 160 14.43 4.84 10.32
N THR A 161 14.83 5.53 9.28
CA THR A 161 15.54 6.81 9.39
C THR A 161 14.67 7.89 10.03
N VAL A 162 13.40 8.00 9.61
CA VAL A 162 12.45 8.95 10.21
C VAL A 162 12.17 8.60 11.67
N ARG A 163 12.00 7.31 11.99
CA ARG A 163 11.82 6.85 13.38
C ARG A 163 12.98 7.25 14.27
N ASP A 164 14.22 7.07 13.79
CA ASP A 164 15.42 7.22 14.60
C ASP A 164 15.92 8.68 14.67
N PHE A 165 15.69 9.49 13.64
CA PHE A 165 16.25 10.84 13.50
C PHE A 165 15.20 11.95 13.30
N GLY A 166 13.92 11.62 13.25
CA GLY A 166 12.82 12.57 13.05
C GLY A 166 12.49 12.84 11.56
N PRO A 167 11.49 13.70 11.33
CA PRO A 167 10.98 13.99 9.99
C PRO A 167 12.06 14.48 9.02
N GLN A 168 12.12 13.84 7.87
CA GLN A 168 13.00 14.20 6.76
C GLN A 168 12.43 13.64 5.45
N PRO A 169 12.63 14.34 4.32
CA PRO A 169 12.09 13.89 3.06
C PRO A 169 12.79 12.63 2.54
N MET A 170 12.02 11.76 1.91
CA MET A 170 12.57 10.66 1.13
C MET A 170 13.26 11.20 -0.11
N GLY A 171 14.52 10.82 -0.33
CA GLY A 171 15.23 11.13 -1.56
C GLY A 171 14.57 10.47 -2.78
N ARG A 172 14.53 11.17 -3.92
CA ARG A 172 14.07 10.58 -5.19
C ARG A 172 15.01 9.46 -5.63
N ARG A 173 14.42 8.35 -6.10
CA ARG A 173 15.13 7.17 -6.58
C ARG A 173 14.64 6.75 -7.96
#